data_21e23ef61b76f009445991b4d9b0c769
#
_entry.id   21e23ef61b76f009445991b4d9b0c769
#
_cell.length_a   1.000
_cell.length_b   1.000
_cell.length_c   1.000
_cell.angle_alpha   90.00
_cell.angle_beta   90.00
_cell.angle_gamma   90.00
#
_symmetry.space_group_name_H-M   'P 1'
#
loop_
_entity.id
_entity.type
_entity.pdbx_description
1 polymer ?
#
loop_
_entity_poly.entity_id
_entity_poly.type
_entity_poly.pdbx_seq_one_letter_code
_entity_poly.pdbx_strand_id
1 'polypeptide(L)'
;MENLDTLVAETLKIIAATESPAELEELRVRKLGKKGEITAQLKQLGALSPEERPAAGALINAAKEQVSDALNARKAALEDAELAHKLAHETVDITLPGRQQGQGGLHPVTRTVERMTDFFTRMGYSVAEGPEVEDDYHNFEALNIPSHHPARAMHDTFYFDATRLLRTHTSPVQVRVMSAQEPPVRIVCPGRVYRCDSDLTHTPMFHQMEGLLVDERVSFANLKGTVISFLREFFEQDLAVRFRPSYFPFTEPSAEVDMACVHCGGKGCRVCSHTGWLEVMGCGMVHPEVLRYAGIDAEKYQGFAFGMGVERLAMLRYGVNDLRMFFENDLKFLAQFK
;
A
#
# COMPACT_ATOMS: atom_id res chain seq x y z
N MET A 1 -26.81 -74.37 0.28
CA MET A 1 -26.36 -73.36 1.30
C MET A 1 -24.96 -73.66 1.84
N GLU A 2 -24.48 -74.88 1.93
CA GLU A 2 -23.08 -75.22 2.31
C GLU A 2 -22.00 -74.46 1.51
N ASN A 3 -22.29 -74.08 0.26
CA ASN A 3 -21.36 -73.35 -0.61
C ASN A 3 -21.22 -71.83 -0.27
N LEU A 4 -22.24 -71.21 0.40
CA LEU A 4 -22.19 -69.80 0.73
C LEU A 4 -21.27 -69.52 1.96
N ASP A 5 -21.41 -70.34 2.99
CA ASP A 5 -20.59 -70.20 4.23
C ASP A 5 -19.10 -70.47 3.93
N THR A 6 -18.82 -71.47 3.09
CA THR A 6 -17.46 -71.77 2.62
C THR A 6 -16.89 -70.60 1.81
N LEU A 7 -17.67 -70.00 0.90
CA LEU A 7 -17.29 -68.82 0.08
C LEU A 7 -17.02 -67.59 0.94
N VAL A 8 -17.84 -67.35 1.97
CA VAL A 8 -17.64 -66.25 2.92
C VAL A 8 -16.37 -66.47 3.74
N ALA A 9 -16.17 -67.66 4.30
CA ALA A 9 -14.99 -68.00 5.09
C ALA A 9 -13.67 -67.85 4.29
N GLU A 10 -13.65 -68.32 3.04
CA GLU A 10 -12.50 -68.11 2.14
C GLU A 10 -12.29 -66.65 1.78
N THR A 11 -13.36 -65.92 1.53
CA THR A 11 -13.25 -64.46 1.24
C THR A 11 -12.68 -63.68 2.42
N LEU A 12 -13.13 -63.96 3.65
CA LEU A 12 -12.62 -63.34 4.85
C LEU A 12 -11.12 -63.63 5.09
N LYS A 13 -10.67 -64.87 4.78
CA LYS A 13 -9.22 -65.20 4.85
C LYS A 13 -8.41 -64.39 3.85
N ILE A 14 -8.90 -64.25 2.62
CA ILE A 14 -8.23 -63.46 1.56
C ILE A 14 -8.18 -61.97 1.98
N ILE A 15 -9.28 -61.41 2.52
CA ILE A 15 -9.33 -60.05 2.99
C ILE A 15 -8.27 -59.80 4.05
N ALA A 16 -8.18 -60.72 5.03
CA ALA A 16 -7.21 -60.60 6.13
C ALA A 16 -5.75 -60.67 5.63
N ALA A 17 -5.46 -61.42 4.61
CA ALA A 17 -4.13 -61.58 4.02
C ALA A 17 -3.75 -60.49 2.99
N THR A 18 -4.71 -59.69 2.51
CA THR A 18 -4.43 -58.64 1.50
C THR A 18 -3.68 -57.49 2.14
N GLU A 19 -2.54 -57.12 1.55
CA GLU A 19 -1.67 -56.05 2.05
C GLU A 19 -1.74 -54.77 1.19
N SER A 20 -2.43 -54.82 0.03
CA SER A 20 -2.55 -53.70 -0.89
C SER A 20 -3.99 -53.15 -0.97
N PRO A 21 -4.23 -51.85 -0.82
CA PRO A 21 -5.54 -51.25 -1.02
C PRO A 21 -6.12 -51.52 -2.42
N ALA A 22 -5.26 -51.57 -3.46
CA ALA A 22 -5.69 -51.86 -4.84
C ALA A 22 -6.22 -53.30 -4.97
N GLU A 23 -5.49 -54.29 -4.41
CA GLU A 23 -5.93 -55.68 -4.44
C GLU A 23 -7.21 -55.88 -3.60
N LEU A 24 -7.38 -55.13 -2.53
CA LEU A 24 -8.59 -55.17 -1.70
C LEU A 24 -9.81 -54.65 -2.49
N GLU A 25 -9.63 -53.60 -3.30
CA GLU A 25 -10.70 -53.08 -4.14
C GLU A 25 -11.03 -54.03 -5.29
N GLU A 26 -10.05 -54.70 -5.89
CA GLU A 26 -10.30 -55.72 -6.90
C GLU A 26 -11.06 -56.89 -6.28
N LEU A 27 -10.70 -57.30 -5.05
CA LEU A 27 -11.40 -58.34 -4.32
C LEU A 27 -12.87 -57.96 -4.05
N ARG A 28 -13.09 -56.69 -3.63
CA ARG A 28 -14.44 -56.13 -3.45
C ARG A 28 -15.30 -56.27 -4.72
N VAL A 29 -14.75 -55.86 -5.86
CA VAL A 29 -15.45 -55.91 -7.14
C VAL A 29 -15.74 -57.36 -7.54
N ARG A 30 -14.77 -58.28 -7.34
CA ARG A 30 -14.90 -59.68 -7.69
C ARG A 30 -15.94 -60.40 -6.81
N LYS A 31 -16.04 -60.06 -5.52
CA LYS A 31 -16.95 -60.74 -4.58
C LYS A 31 -18.32 -60.06 -4.45
N LEU A 32 -18.37 -58.73 -4.40
CA LEU A 32 -19.58 -57.96 -4.12
C LEU A 32 -20.07 -57.11 -5.30
N GLY A 33 -19.32 -57.02 -6.40
CA GLY A 33 -19.71 -56.25 -7.57
C GLY A 33 -21.01 -56.75 -8.23
N LYS A 34 -21.53 -56.05 -9.25
CA LYS A 34 -22.78 -56.43 -9.95
C LYS A 34 -22.79 -57.86 -10.49
N LYS A 35 -21.63 -58.41 -10.84
CA LYS A 35 -21.42 -59.81 -11.27
C LYS A 35 -20.60 -60.61 -10.25
N GLY A 36 -20.46 -60.12 -9.05
CA GLY A 36 -19.63 -60.73 -8.01
C GLY A 36 -20.19 -62.05 -7.52
N GLU A 37 -19.29 -62.95 -7.07
CA GLU A 37 -19.61 -64.34 -6.72
C GLU A 37 -20.70 -64.43 -5.63
N ILE A 38 -20.65 -63.56 -4.60
CA ILE A 38 -21.68 -63.54 -3.52
C ILE A 38 -22.97 -62.90 -4.06
N THR A 39 -22.86 -61.85 -4.91
CA THR A 39 -24.03 -61.22 -5.51
C THR A 39 -24.73 -62.12 -6.49
N ALA A 40 -24.02 -62.99 -7.20
CA ALA A 40 -24.60 -63.97 -8.14
C ALA A 40 -25.50 -65.00 -7.43
N GLN A 41 -25.25 -65.26 -6.13
CA GLN A 41 -26.13 -66.19 -5.35
C GLN A 41 -27.57 -65.65 -5.23
N LEU A 42 -27.79 -64.32 -5.31
CA LEU A 42 -29.13 -63.74 -5.33
C LEU A 42 -29.94 -64.14 -6.57
N LYS A 43 -29.28 -64.48 -7.69
CA LYS A 43 -29.98 -64.97 -8.90
C LYS A 43 -30.53 -66.36 -8.72
N GLN A 44 -29.95 -67.21 -7.84
CA GLN A 44 -30.40 -68.55 -7.58
C GLN A 44 -31.66 -68.57 -6.69
N LEU A 45 -32.01 -67.44 -6.03
CA LEU A 45 -33.26 -67.33 -5.27
C LEU A 45 -34.50 -67.55 -6.17
N GLY A 46 -34.41 -67.29 -7.45
CA GLY A 46 -35.49 -67.50 -8.40
C GLY A 46 -35.89 -68.97 -8.53
N ALA A 47 -35.01 -69.95 -8.25
CA ALA A 47 -35.23 -71.36 -8.32
C ALA A 47 -35.81 -71.97 -7.02
N LEU A 48 -35.89 -71.21 -5.92
CA LEU A 48 -36.42 -71.66 -4.61
C LEU A 48 -37.94 -71.43 -4.55
N SER A 49 -38.59 -72.20 -3.61
CA SER A 49 -40.01 -71.97 -3.33
C SER A 49 -40.31 -70.61 -2.73
N PRO A 50 -41.54 -70.08 -2.88
CA PRO A 50 -41.91 -68.76 -2.33
C PRO A 50 -41.67 -68.63 -0.82
N GLU A 51 -41.78 -69.71 -0.09
CA GLU A 51 -41.60 -69.77 1.39
C GLU A 51 -40.13 -69.74 1.82
N GLU A 52 -39.22 -70.28 1.02
CA GLU A 52 -37.78 -70.36 1.27
C GLU A 52 -37.00 -69.12 0.87
N ARG A 53 -37.53 -68.34 -0.09
CA ARG A 53 -36.87 -67.16 -0.65
C ARG A 53 -36.50 -66.07 0.40
N PRO A 54 -37.40 -65.74 1.35
CA PRO A 54 -37.06 -64.71 2.35
C PRO A 54 -35.92 -65.11 3.26
N ALA A 55 -35.90 -66.33 3.72
CA ALA A 55 -34.85 -66.88 4.57
C ALA A 55 -33.49 -66.96 3.85
N ALA A 56 -33.47 -67.45 2.61
CA ALA A 56 -32.26 -67.52 1.79
C ALA A 56 -31.75 -66.12 1.41
N GLY A 57 -32.65 -65.15 1.12
CA GLY A 57 -32.29 -63.77 0.87
C GLY A 57 -31.67 -63.07 2.04
N ALA A 58 -32.21 -63.33 3.27
CA ALA A 58 -31.64 -62.83 4.51
C ALA A 58 -30.22 -63.33 4.75
N LEU A 59 -29.96 -64.63 4.52
CA LEU A 59 -28.62 -65.20 4.66
C LEU A 59 -27.61 -64.62 3.67
N ILE A 60 -28.00 -64.44 2.39
CA ILE A 60 -27.11 -63.80 1.41
C ILE A 60 -26.82 -62.33 1.74
N ASN A 61 -27.80 -61.58 2.26
CA ASN A 61 -27.59 -60.21 2.68
C ASN A 61 -26.67 -60.13 3.91
N ALA A 62 -26.86 -61.00 4.93
CA ALA A 62 -25.97 -61.11 6.06
C ALA A 62 -24.52 -61.42 5.63
N ALA A 63 -24.35 -62.36 4.68
CA ALA A 63 -23.04 -62.69 4.13
C ALA A 63 -22.39 -61.51 3.39
N LYS A 64 -23.18 -60.72 2.64
CA LYS A 64 -22.70 -59.48 1.98
C LYS A 64 -22.27 -58.43 2.99
N GLU A 65 -23.05 -58.24 4.04
CA GLU A 65 -22.75 -57.27 5.12
C GLU A 65 -21.47 -57.71 5.85
N GLN A 66 -21.35 -58.96 6.26
CA GLN A 66 -20.15 -59.47 6.90
C GLN A 66 -18.88 -59.29 6.04
N VAL A 67 -18.94 -59.55 4.74
CA VAL A 67 -17.79 -59.34 3.84
C VAL A 67 -17.51 -57.87 3.61
N SER A 68 -18.56 -57.02 3.52
CA SER A 68 -18.41 -55.60 3.38
C SER A 68 -17.74 -54.95 4.62
N ASP A 69 -18.16 -55.37 5.81
CA ASP A 69 -17.59 -54.87 7.05
C ASP A 69 -16.12 -55.29 7.20
N ALA A 70 -15.78 -56.51 6.85
CA ALA A 70 -14.41 -57.01 6.83
C ALA A 70 -13.53 -56.24 5.82
N LEU A 71 -14.05 -55.94 4.64
CA LEU A 71 -13.36 -55.14 3.64
C LEU A 71 -13.09 -53.69 4.13
N ASN A 72 -14.09 -53.07 4.75
CA ASN A 72 -13.98 -51.71 5.29
C ASN A 72 -12.98 -51.69 6.48
N ALA A 73 -13.04 -52.64 7.39
CA ALA A 73 -12.11 -52.75 8.50
C ALA A 73 -10.65 -52.95 8.01
N ARG A 74 -10.46 -53.85 7.01
CA ARG A 74 -9.11 -54.06 6.46
C ARG A 74 -8.59 -52.84 5.71
N LYS A 75 -9.46 -52.15 4.96
CA LYS A 75 -9.10 -50.89 4.28
C LYS A 75 -8.63 -49.83 5.26
N ALA A 76 -9.40 -49.60 6.31
CA ALA A 76 -9.00 -48.65 7.36
C ALA A 76 -7.65 -49.02 8.01
N ALA A 77 -7.45 -50.31 8.32
CA ALA A 77 -6.18 -50.79 8.90
C ALA A 77 -4.97 -50.59 7.96
N LEU A 78 -5.15 -50.73 6.63
CA LEU A 78 -4.10 -50.51 5.66
C LEU A 78 -3.81 -48.99 5.50
N GLU A 79 -4.83 -48.14 5.47
CA GLU A 79 -4.70 -46.69 5.42
C GLU A 79 -4.01 -46.15 6.69
N ASP A 80 -4.37 -46.67 7.88
CA ASP A 80 -3.73 -46.30 9.14
C ASP A 80 -2.25 -46.74 9.18
N ALA A 81 -1.94 -47.94 8.69
CA ALA A 81 -0.57 -48.44 8.60
C ALA A 81 0.29 -47.61 7.63
N GLU A 82 -0.26 -47.25 6.48
CA GLU A 82 0.40 -46.38 5.51
C GLU A 82 0.65 -45.00 6.11
N LEU A 83 -0.35 -44.42 6.77
CA LEU A 83 -0.22 -43.11 7.44
C LEU A 83 0.83 -43.18 8.57
N ALA A 84 0.80 -44.23 9.41
CA ALA A 84 1.79 -44.40 10.47
C ALA A 84 3.22 -44.52 9.91
N HIS A 85 3.39 -45.29 8.82
CA HIS A 85 4.68 -45.42 8.13
C HIS A 85 5.15 -44.07 7.59
N LYS A 86 4.26 -43.32 6.96
CA LYS A 86 4.56 -41.98 6.41
C LYS A 86 4.97 -41.02 7.52
N LEU A 87 4.20 -40.95 8.62
CA LEU A 87 4.49 -40.09 9.77
C LEU A 87 5.80 -40.47 10.47
N ALA A 88 6.16 -41.74 10.51
CA ALA A 88 7.43 -42.19 11.11
C ALA A 88 8.66 -41.80 10.26
N HIS A 89 8.51 -41.62 8.96
CA HIS A 89 9.61 -41.35 8.03
C HIS A 89 9.66 -39.87 7.58
N GLU A 90 8.56 -39.13 7.66
CA GLU A 90 8.52 -37.69 7.41
C GLU A 90 9.03 -36.94 8.65
N THR A 91 10.29 -36.52 8.59
CA THR A 91 10.87 -35.66 9.62
C THR A 91 10.89 -34.22 9.13
N VAL A 92 10.31 -33.30 9.90
CA VAL A 92 10.42 -31.87 9.68
C VAL A 92 11.49 -31.33 10.63
N ASP A 93 12.52 -30.71 10.10
CA ASP A 93 13.52 -30.02 10.89
C ASP A 93 12.93 -28.76 11.53
N ILE A 94 12.55 -28.85 12.79
CA ILE A 94 11.98 -27.76 13.57
C ILE A 94 13.03 -26.75 14.06
N THR A 95 14.33 -27.02 13.83
CA THR A 95 15.41 -26.06 14.16
C THR A 95 15.63 -25.03 13.07
N LEU A 96 15.10 -25.27 11.86
CA LEU A 96 15.12 -24.28 10.81
C LEU A 96 14.30 -23.05 11.22
N PRO A 97 14.85 -21.82 11.03
CA PRO A 97 14.10 -20.61 11.32
C PRO A 97 12.82 -20.59 10.50
N GLY A 98 11.71 -20.24 11.13
CA GLY A 98 10.43 -20.02 10.47
C GLY A 98 10.54 -18.91 9.41
N ARG A 99 9.51 -18.74 8.60
CA ARG A 99 9.43 -17.60 7.68
C ARG A 99 9.53 -16.32 8.52
N GLN A 100 10.66 -15.64 8.40
CA GLN A 100 10.83 -14.35 9.05
C GLN A 100 9.77 -13.40 8.48
N GLN A 101 8.99 -12.79 9.37
CA GLN A 101 8.23 -11.60 8.98
C GLN A 101 9.24 -10.53 8.66
N GLY A 102 9.23 -10.05 7.40
CA GLY A 102 10.10 -8.94 6.99
C GLY A 102 9.84 -7.73 7.90
N GLN A 103 10.90 -7.10 8.39
CA GLN A 103 10.76 -5.82 9.07
C GLN A 103 10.16 -4.81 8.09
N GLY A 104 9.09 -4.15 8.48
CA GLY A 104 8.54 -3.02 7.76
C GLY A 104 9.48 -1.81 7.81
N GLY A 105 9.24 -0.85 6.94
CA GLY A 105 9.92 0.45 6.94
C GLY A 105 8.89 1.58 6.81
N LEU A 106 9.32 2.81 7.04
CA LEU A 106 8.50 3.98 6.77
C LEU A 106 8.38 4.19 5.26
N HIS A 107 7.20 4.58 4.84
CA HIS A 107 6.93 4.94 3.45
C HIS A 107 7.91 6.04 2.97
N PRO A 108 8.45 6.01 1.74
CA PRO A 108 9.44 6.98 1.28
C PRO A 108 8.95 8.44 1.33
N VAL A 109 7.66 8.70 1.12
CA VAL A 109 7.07 10.03 1.30
C VAL A 109 7.12 10.46 2.77
N THR A 110 6.76 9.58 3.71
CA THR A 110 6.85 9.86 5.16
C THR A 110 8.28 10.17 5.58
N ARG A 111 9.25 9.34 5.16
CA ARG A 111 10.69 9.60 5.41
C ARG A 111 11.16 10.93 4.84
N THR A 112 10.63 11.32 3.69
CA THR A 112 10.95 12.60 3.07
C THR A 112 10.38 13.75 3.90
N VAL A 113 9.11 13.67 4.32
CA VAL A 113 8.49 14.69 5.20
C VAL A 113 9.26 14.81 6.50
N GLU A 114 9.59 13.70 7.16
CA GLU A 114 10.37 13.71 8.42
C GLU A 114 11.73 14.40 8.22
N ARG A 115 12.46 14.04 7.16
CA ARG A 115 13.76 14.64 6.85
C ARG A 115 13.67 16.16 6.61
N MET A 116 12.65 16.59 5.88
CA MET A 116 12.40 18.03 5.64
C MET A 116 12.04 18.74 6.96
N THR A 117 11.16 18.14 7.74
CA THR A 117 10.72 18.68 9.05
C THR A 117 11.90 18.81 10.01
N ASP A 118 12.74 17.80 10.10
CA ASP A 118 13.94 17.81 10.97
C ASP A 118 14.89 18.94 10.59
N PHE A 119 15.11 19.17 9.30
CA PHE A 119 15.94 20.29 8.87
C PHE A 119 15.38 21.63 9.35
N PHE A 120 14.11 21.90 9.06
CA PHE A 120 13.51 23.20 9.41
C PHE A 120 13.35 23.38 10.93
N THR A 121 13.03 22.31 11.66
CA THR A 121 12.94 22.35 13.13
C THR A 121 14.29 22.71 13.76
N ARG A 122 15.40 22.16 13.25
CA ARG A 122 16.76 22.56 13.69
C ARG A 122 17.09 24.01 13.34
N MET A 123 16.47 24.58 12.31
CA MET A 123 16.56 26.00 11.99
C MET A 123 15.61 26.88 12.82
N GLY A 124 14.88 26.30 13.77
CA GLY A 124 13.97 27.02 14.67
C GLY A 124 12.58 27.26 14.10
N TYR A 125 12.16 26.49 13.07
CA TYR A 125 10.77 26.48 12.61
C TYR A 125 9.93 25.54 13.46
N SER A 126 8.70 25.93 13.74
CA SER A 126 7.68 25.05 14.33
C SER A 126 6.86 24.38 13.24
N VAL A 127 6.41 23.16 13.50
CA VAL A 127 5.47 22.49 12.61
C VAL A 127 4.06 22.95 12.90
N ALA A 128 3.33 23.38 11.88
CA ALA A 128 1.94 23.79 11.98
C ALA A 128 1.07 22.92 11.06
N GLU A 129 -0.09 22.51 11.57
CA GLU A 129 -1.05 21.70 10.85
C GLU A 129 -2.41 22.43 10.74
N GLY A 130 -3.20 22.05 9.76
CA GLY A 130 -4.54 22.61 9.54
C GLY A 130 -5.44 21.64 8.78
N PRO A 131 -6.73 21.98 8.63
CA PRO A 131 -7.71 21.12 8.00
C PRO A 131 -7.43 20.91 6.51
N GLU A 132 -7.79 19.74 6.01
CA GLU A 132 -7.74 19.42 4.57
C GLU A 132 -8.98 19.94 3.83
N VAL A 133 -10.13 19.99 4.53
CA VAL A 133 -11.34 20.65 4.04
C VAL A 133 -11.31 22.10 4.49
N GLU A 134 -11.18 23.00 3.54
CA GLU A 134 -11.00 24.42 3.74
C GLU A 134 -12.16 25.24 3.20
N ASP A 135 -12.22 26.48 3.61
CA ASP A 135 -13.09 27.48 2.99
C ASP A 135 -12.37 28.28 1.90
N ASP A 136 -13.16 28.93 1.10
CA ASP A 136 -12.68 29.76 -0.02
C ASP A 136 -11.84 30.95 0.46
N TYR A 137 -12.16 31.51 1.63
CA TYR A 137 -11.41 32.62 2.20
C TYR A 137 -9.95 32.27 2.49
N HIS A 138 -9.71 31.19 3.26
CA HIS A 138 -8.36 30.79 3.64
C HIS A 138 -7.57 30.23 2.47
N ASN A 139 -8.25 29.50 1.53
CA ASN A 139 -7.55 28.87 0.41
C ASN A 139 -7.23 29.85 -0.74
N PHE A 140 -7.96 30.96 -0.85
CA PHE A 140 -7.80 31.89 -1.95
C PHE A 140 -7.78 33.37 -1.53
N GLU A 141 -8.85 33.91 -0.94
CA GLU A 141 -9.03 35.33 -0.74
C GLU A 141 -7.94 35.95 0.13
N ALA A 142 -7.68 35.36 1.30
CA ALA A 142 -6.64 35.78 2.23
C ALA A 142 -5.20 35.61 1.69
N LEU A 143 -5.06 34.89 0.57
CA LEU A 143 -3.82 34.72 -0.16
C LEU A 143 -3.74 35.64 -1.41
N ASN A 144 -4.49 36.74 -1.39
CA ASN A 144 -4.53 37.71 -2.48
C ASN A 144 -5.02 37.13 -3.82
N ILE A 145 -5.95 36.14 -3.75
CA ILE A 145 -6.60 35.53 -4.92
C ILE A 145 -8.11 35.78 -4.83
N PRO A 146 -8.60 36.99 -5.12
CA PRO A 146 -10.03 37.28 -5.09
C PRO A 146 -10.79 36.51 -6.18
N SER A 147 -12.12 36.49 -6.07
CA SER A 147 -12.98 35.66 -6.94
C SER A 147 -12.82 35.90 -8.44
N HIS A 148 -12.41 37.11 -8.84
CA HIS A 148 -12.19 37.48 -10.22
C HIS A 148 -10.73 37.35 -10.70
N HIS A 149 -9.82 36.85 -9.83
CA HIS A 149 -8.40 36.75 -10.17
C HIS A 149 -8.13 35.61 -11.16
N PRO A 150 -7.40 35.86 -12.28
CA PRO A 150 -7.13 34.83 -13.29
C PRO A 150 -6.42 33.58 -12.74
N ALA A 151 -5.54 33.73 -11.75
CA ALA A 151 -4.83 32.61 -11.12
C ALA A 151 -5.77 31.61 -10.41
N ARG A 152 -7.01 32.03 -10.06
CA ARG A 152 -8.01 31.16 -9.46
C ARG A 152 -8.50 30.07 -10.41
N ALA A 153 -8.58 30.37 -11.70
CA ALA A 153 -8.92 29.40 -12.74
C ALA A 153 -7.83 28.37 -13.01
N MET A 154 -6.59 28.63 -12.56
CA MET A 154 -5.45 27.71 -12.71
C MET A 154 -5.46 26.58 -11.67
N HIS A 155 -6.33 26.63 -10.68
CA HIS A 155 -6.44 25.61 -9.65
C HIS A 155 -7.64 24.72 -9.96
N ASP A 156 -7.40 23.55 -10.50
CA ASP A 156 -8.41 22.50 -10.61
C ASP A 156 -8.78 22.01 -9.20
N THR A 157 -9.81 22.66 -8.65
CA THR A 157 -10.17 22.51 -7.23
C THR A 157 -11.34 21.58 -7.05
N PHE A 158 -11.25 20.66 -6.09
CA PHE A 158 -12.38 19.84 -5.65
C PHE A 158 -13.25 20.60 -4.67
N TYR A 159 -14.44 21.00 -5.09
CA TYR A 159 -15.45 21.66 -4.24
C TYR A 159 -16.46 20.68 -3.69
N PHE A 160 -16.81 20.81 -2.42
CA PHE A 160 -17.96 20.14 -1.79
C PHE A 160 -19.24 20.93 -2.01
N ASP A 161 -19.13 22.25 -1.93
CA ASP A 161 -20.24 23.22 -2.14
C ASP A 161 -19.64 24.58 -2.58
N ALA A 162 -20.47 25.62 -2.55
CA ALA A 162 -20.06 26.96 -2.98
C ALA A 162 -18.95 27.59 -2.09
N THR A 163 -18.72 27.08 -0.90
CA THR A 163 -17.83 27.69 0.11
C THR A 163 -16.76 26.75 0.65
N ARG A 164 -16.93 25.43 0.52
CA ARG A 164 -16.00 24.42 1.06
C ARG A 164 -15.35 23.61 -0.06
N LEU A 165 -14.06 23.39 0.08
CA LEU A 165 -13.23 22.72 -0.90
C LEU A 165 -12.14 21.84 -0.24
N LEU A 166 -11.51 20.99 -0.99
CA LEU A 166 -10.25 20.37 -0.59
C LEU A 166 -9.10 21.34 -0.90
N ARG A 167 -8.26 21.63 0.10
CA ARG A 167 -7.17 22.59 -0.05
C ARG A 167 -6.24 22.22 -1.20
N THR A 168 -5.90 23.20 -2.04
CA THR A 168 -5.03 23.04 -3.20
C THR A 168 -3.54 23.23 -2.90
N HIS A 169 -3.24 23.75 -1.74
CA HIS A 169 -1.91 23.98 -1.17
C HIS A 169 -2.00 24.06 0.36
N THR A 170 -0.87 24.08 1.05
CA THR A 170 -0.84 24.17 2.52
C THR A 170 -0.81 25.62 3.04
N SER A 171 -0.85 26.62 2.17
CA SER A 171 -0.86 28.06 2.52
C SER A 171 -2.02 28.49 3.43
N PRO A 172 -3.23 27.86 3.41
CA PRO A 172 -4.27 28.17 4.41
C PRO A 172 -3.82 28.04 5.84
N VAL A 173 -2.91 27.12 6.14
CA VAL A 173 -2.33 26.95 7.48
C VAL A 173 -1.51 28.18 7.88
N GLN A 174 -0.77 28.77 6.93
CA GLN A 174 0.00 30.00 7.16
C GLN A 174 -0.93 31.16 7.52
N VAL A 175 -2.06 31.33 6.81
CA VAL A 175 -3.06 32.36 7.10
C VAL A 175 -3.64 32.17 8.50
N ARG A 176 -4.03 30.93 8.85
CA ARG A 176 -4.59 30.60 10.17
C ARG A 176 -3.61 30.91 11.31
N VAL A 177 -2.34 30.57 11.14
CA VAL A 177 -1.30 30.84 12.15
C VAL A 177 -1.06 32.33 12.28
N MET A 178 -0.90 33.05 11.17
CA MET A 178 -0.69 34.50 11.19
C MET A 178 -1.87 35.28 11.81
N SER A 179 -3.10 34.79 11.60
CA SER A 179 -4.30 35.40 12.21
C SER A 179 -4.45 35.08 13.70
N ALA A 180 -3.77 34.05 14.20
CA ALA A 180 -3.87 33.59 15.59
C ALA A 180 -2.73 34.07 16.51
N GLN A 181 -1.62 34.54 15.95
CA GLN A 181 -0.46 34.99 16.73
C GLN A 181 0.27 36.15 16.08
N GLU A 182 0.84 37.03 16.93
CA GLU A 182 1.70 38.11 16.51
C GLU A 182 3.07 37.59 16.02
N PRO A 183 3.71 38.30 15.06
CA PRO A 183 5.11 38.03 14.73
C PRO A 183 6.07 38.20 15.94
N PRO A 184 7.17 37.41 15.99
CA PRO A 184 7.72 36.63 14.88
C PRO A 184 6.99 35.30 14.64
N VAL A 185 6.71 34.99 13.39
CA VAL A 185 6.16 33.69 12.95
C VAL A 185 7.23 32.95 12.17
N ARG A 186 7.47 31.70 12.52
CA ARG A 186 8.41 30.83 11.83
C ARG A 186 7.88 29.39 11.85
N ILE A 187 7.27 28.98 10.75
CA ILE A 187 6.57 27.70 10.66
C ILE A 187 6.88 26.96 9.37
N VAL A 188 6.73 25.62 9.41
CA VAL A 188 6.57 24.76 8.23
C VAL A 188 5.25 24.02 8.32
N CYS A 189 4.59 23.87 7.19
CA CYS A 189 3.26 23.28 7.08
C CYS A 189 3.30 22.07 6.13
N PRO A 190 3.67 20.88 6.62
CA PRO A 190 3.54 19.65 5.82
C PRO A 190 2.09 19.21 5.77
N GLY A 191 1.65 18.67 4.62
CA GLY A 191 0.31 18.12 4.54
C GLY A 191 -0.11 17.67 3.16
N ARG A 192 -1.21 16.95 3.10
CA ARG A 192 -1.86 16.53 1.86
C ARG A 192 -2.57 17.72 1.21
N VAL A 193 -2.51 17.76 -0.10
CA VAL A 193 -3.18 18.76 -0.94
C VAL A 193 -3.82 18.08 -2.14
N TYR A 194 -4.78 18.74 -2.77
CA TYR A 194 -5.67 18.12 -3.75
C TYR A 194 -5.84 19.01 -4.97
N ARG A 195 -5.69 18.43 -6.18
CA ARG A 195 -5.92 19.11 -7.45
C ARG A 195 -6.54 18.14 -8.45
N CYS A 196 -7.47 18.63 -9.28
CA CYS A 196 -8.09 17.82 -10.33
C CYS A 196 -7.10 17.59 -11.50
N ASP A 197 -5.96 17.00 -11.21
CA ASP A 197 -4.90 16.72 -12.18
C ASP A 197 -4.39 15.30 -12.03
N SER A 198 -4.14 14.58 -13.13
CA SER A 198 -3.69 13.20 -13.10
C SER A 198 -2.94 12.84 -14.38
N ASP A 199 -1.61 12.71 -14.26
CA ASP A 199 -0.73 12.21 -15.32
C ASP A 199 0.47 11.44 -14.73
N LEU A 200 1.54 11.25 -15.49
CA LEU A 200 2.77 10.57 -15.00
C LEU A 200 3.51 11.33 -13.89
N THR A 201 3.25 12.62 -13.77
CA THR A 201 3.93 13.55 -12.85
C THR A 201 2.99 14.23 -11.87
N HIS A 202 1.68 14.03 -12.04
CA HIS A 202 0.62 14.58 -11.22
C HIS A 202 -0.34 13.50 -10.73
N THR A 203 -0.83 13.66 -9.51
CA THR A 203 -1.85 12.81 -8.89
C THR A 203 -2.86 13.71 -8.19
N PRO A 204 -4.14 13.31 -8.13
CA PRO A 204 -5.20 14.11 -7.51
C PRO A 204 -4.93 14.47 -6.05
N MET A 205 -4.14 13.66 -5.35
CA MET A 205 -3.66 13.91 -3.99
C MET A 205 -2.15 13.76 -3.96
N PHE A 206 -1.45 14.74 -3.40
CA PHE A 206 -0.02 14.69 -3.14
C PHE A 206 0.33 15.44 -1.85
N HIS A 207 1.59 15.36 -1.43
CA HIS A 207 2.05 16.05 -0.23
C HIS A 207 2.83 17.31 -0.61
N GLN A 208 2.58 18.36 0.13
CA GLN A 208 3.30 19.61 0.01
C GLN A 208 3.88 20.01 1.38
N MET A 209 5.02 20.63 1.38
CA MET A 209 5.54 21.35 2.53
C MET A 209 5.75 22.80 2.14
N GLU A 210 5.12 23.70 2.89
CA GLU A 210 5.35 25.13 2.79
C GLU A 210 6.02 25.64 4.05
N GLY A 211 6.82 26.69 3.90
CA GLY A 211 7.45 27.38 5.02
C GLY A 211 7.14 28.87 4.96
N LEU A 212 6.99 29.46 6.13
CA LEU A 212 6.74 30.88 6.35
C LEU A 212 7.66 31.42 7.44
N LEU A 213 8.26 32.56 7.18
CA LEU A 213 8.93 33.36 8.19
C LEU A 213 8.44 34.81 8.08
N VAL A 214 7.92 35.36 9.17
CA VAL A 214 7.52 36.79 9.29
C VAL A 214 8.20 37.36 10.51
N ASP A 215 8.92 38.47 10.31
CA ASP A 215 9.63 39.18 11.36
C ASP A 215 9.89 40.65 10.92
N GLU A 216 10.44 41.51 11.80
CA GLU A 216 10.75 42.92 11.48
C GLU A 216 11.89 43.07 10.45
N ARG A 217 12.81 42.11 10.39
CA ARG A 217 14.03 42.19 9.57
C ARG A 217 14.17 40.93 8.69
N VAL A 218 13.40 40.85 7.65
CA VAL A 218 13.43 39.73 6.71
C VAL A 218 13.73 40.25 5.30
N SER A 219 14.55 39.52 4.58
CA SER A 219 14.94 39.90 3.22
C SER A 219 14.94 38.70 2.27
N PHE A 220 14.92 38.97 0.99
CA PHE A 220 15.08 37.94 -0.05
C PHE A 220 16.42 37.19 0.07
N ALA A 221 17.47 37.84 0.63
CA ALA A 221 18.74 37.19 0.92
C ALA A 221 18.60 36.09 2.01
N ASN A 222 17.76 36.33 3.02
CA ASN A 222 17.46 35.33 4.04
C ASN A 222 16.71 34.12 3.42
N LEU A 223 15.73 34.37 2.56
CA LEU A 223 15.04 33.33 1.81
C LEU A 223 16.02 32.49 0.99
N LYS A 224 16.89 33.13 0.19
CA LYS A 224 17.93 32.44 -0.60
C LYS A 224 18.83 31.57 0.28
N GLY A 225 19.32 32.10 1.39
CA GLY A 225 20.16 31.36 2.33
C GLY A 225 19.47 30.14 2.89
N THR A 226 18.21 30.27 3.32
CA THR A 226 17.38 29.16 3.85
C THR A 226 17.20 28.06 2.80
N VAL A 227 16.78 28.42 1.59
CA VAL A 227 16.52 27.48 0.49
C VAL A 227 17.80 26.75 0.05
N ILE A 228 18.91 27.47 -0.13
CA ILE A 228 20.19 26.88 -0.55
C ILE A 228 20.69 25.91 0.53
N SER A 229 20.62 26.28 1.80
CA SER A 229 21.03 25.41 2.91
C SER A 229 20.17 24.15 2.97
N PHE A 230 18.86 24.30 2.81
CA PHE A 230 17.94 23.15 2.74
C PHE A 230 18.29 22.18 1.60
N LEU A 231 18.43 22.67 0.38
CA LEU A 231 18.70 21.81 -0.77
C LEU A 231 20.03 21.07 -0.65
N ARG A 232 21.09 21.75 -0.16
CA ARG A 232 22.40 21.14 0.09
C ARG A 232 22.30 19.99 1.11
N GLU A 233 21.64 20.22 2.22
CA GLU A 233 21.51 19.20 3.27
C GLU A 233 20.55 18.08 2.85
N PHE A 234 19.43 18.42 2.23
CA PHE A 234 18.46 17.44 1.79
C PHE A 234 19.05 16.44 0.78
N PHE A 235 19.79 16.92 -0.22
CA PHE A 235 20.42 16.08 -1.24
C PHE A 235 21.83 15.59 -0.86
N GLU A 236 22.41 16.09 0.23
CA GLU A 236 23.80 15.79 0.66
C GLU A 236 24.83 16.07 -0.44
N GLN A 237 24.59 17.10 -1.25
CA GLN A 237 25.40 17.51 -2.38
C GLN A 237 25.49 19.03 -2.46
N ASP A 238 26.68 19.53 -2.87
CA ASP A 238 26.84 20.96 -3.17
C ASP A 238 26.34 21.26 -4.58
N LEU A 239 25.03 21.41 -4.71
CA LEU A 239 24.36 21.67 -5.97
C LEU A 239 24.26 23.18 -6.23
N ALA A 240 24.50 23.57 -7.48
CA ALA A 240 24.22 24.94 -7.91
C ALA A 240 22.70 25.19 -7.88
N VAL A 241 22.31 26.32 -7.30
CA VAL A 241 20.91 26.74 -7.19
C VAL A 241 20.75 28.09 -7.86
N ARG A 242 19.71 28.26 -8.66
CA ARG A 242 19.34 29.52 -9.27
C ARG A 242 17.89 29.89 -8.96
N PHE A 243 17.63 31.18 -8.88
CA PHE A 243 16.31 31.74 -8.66
C PHE A 243 15.89 32.46 -9.96
N ARG A 244 14.80 32.01 -10.54
CA ARG A 244 14.20 32.66 -11.73
C ARG A 244 13.03 33.53 -11.31
N PRO A 245 12.90 34.77 -11.75
CA PRO A 245 11.70 35.57 -11.52
C PRO A 245 10.44 34.80 -11.95
N SER A 246 9.41 34.86 -11.11
CA SER A 246 8.11 34.25 -11.37
C SER A 246 7.01 35.13 -10.80
N TYR A 247 5.78 34.69 -10.90
CA TYR A 247 4.62 35.37 -10.35
C TYR A 247 3.75 34.43 -9.53
N PHE A 248 3.51 34.79 -8.29
CA PHE A 248 2.49 34.18 -7.42
C PHE A 248 1.68 35.29 -6.76
N PRO A 249 0.32 35.18 -6.68
CA PRO A 249 -0.52 36.25 -6.13
C PRO A 249 -0.17 36.63 -4.68
N PHE A 250 0.32 35.68 -3.91
CA PHE A 250 0.61 35.80 -2.46
C PHE A 250 2.05 36.18 -2.15
N THR A 251 2.92 36.40 -3.15
CA THR A 251 4.32 36.82 -2.97
C THR A 251 4.74 37.89 -3.97
N GLU A 252 5.56 38.85 -3.53
CA GLU A 252 6.17 39.88 -4.37
C GLU A 252 7.47 40.42 -3.72
N PRO A 253 8.65 40.23 -4.34
CA PRO A 253 8.90 39.48 -5.56
C PRO A 253 8.76 37.98 -5.36
N SER A 254 8.40 37.30 -6.46
CA SER A 254 8.29 35.85 -6.51
C SER A 254 9.43 35.23 -7.32
N ALA A 255 9.80 34.01 -7.00
CA ALA A 255 10.78 33.25 -7.76
C ALA A 255 10.47 31.75 -7.78
N GLU A 256 10.80 31.10 -8.86
CA GLU A 256 10.97 29.67 -8.95
C GLU A 256 12.42 29.30 -8.70
N VAL A 257 12.62 28.19 -8.00
CA VAL A 257 13.95 27.69 -7.66
C VAL A 257 14.28 26.46 -8.47
N ASP A 258 15.35 26.57 -9.24
CA ASP A 258 15.94 25.46 -9.95
C ASP A 258 17.25 25.04 -9.27
N MET A 259 17.47 23.75 -9.19
CA MET A 259 18.77 23.18 -8.79
C MET A 259 19.43 22.45 -9.95
N ALA A 260 20.75 22.37 -9.94
CA ALA A 260 21.49 21.51 -10.88
C ALA A 260 20.99 20.06 -10.76
N CYS A 261 20.78 19.42 -11.90
CA CYS A 261 20.21 18.06 -11.93
C CYS A 261 21.10 17.08 -11.15
N VAL A 262 20.52 16.45 -10.12
CA VAL A 262 21.20 15.46 -9.25
C VAL A 262 21.72 14.24 -10.00
N HIS A 263 21.10 13.88 -11.14
CA HIS A 263 21.50 12.71 -11.94
C HIS A 263 22.67 12.98 -12.86
N CYS A 264 22.80 14.17 -13.43
CA CYS A 264 23.83 14.48 -14.40
C CYS A 264 24.79 15.60 -13.97
N GLY A 265 24.66 16.11 -12.74
CA GLY A 265 25.51 17.18 -12.24
C GLY A 265 25.44 18.46 -13.09
N GLY A 266 24.28 18.78 -13.68
CA GLY A 266 24.10 19.95 -14.53
C GLY A 266 24.50 19.78 -16.01
N LYS A 267 24.98 18.60 -16.44
CA LYS A 267 25.44 18.36 -17.83
C LYS A 267 24.31 18.23 -18.86
N GLY A 268 23.10 17.99 -18.41
CA GLY A 268 21.94 17.69 -19.24
C GLY A 268 21.73 16.18 -19.43
N CYS A 269 20.52 15.68 -19.10
CA CYS A 269 20.09 14.31 -19.30
C CYS A 269 18.60 14.24 -19.54
N ARG A 270 18.08 13.05 -19.80
CA ARG A 270 16.63 12.84 -20.01
C ARG A 270 15.77 13.34 -18.84
N VAL A 271 16.21 13.17 -17.60
CA VAL A 271 15.46 13.58 -16.40
C VAL A 271 15.26 15.09 -16.32
N CYS A 272 16.26 15.87 -16.72
CA CYS A 272 16.19 17.34 -16.77
C CYS A 272 15.86 17.88 -18.17
N SER A 273 15.32 17.06 -19.07
CA SER A 273 15.03 17.45 -20.46
C SER A 273 16.23 18.12 -21.14
N HIS A 274 17.43 17.62 -20.87
CA HIS A 274 18.72 18.12 -21.37
C HIS A 274 19.10 19.56 -20.98
N THR A 275 18.33 20.21 -20.09
CA THR A 275 18.60 21.58 -19.63
C THR A 275 19.70 21.66 -18.56
N GLY A 276 19.97 20.56 -17.85
CA GLY A 276 20.86 20.52 -16.69
C GLY A 276 20.22 21.02 -15.40
N TRP A 277 18.99 21.52 -15.43
CA TRP A 277 18.28 22.12 -14.30
C TRP A 277 16.97 21.42 -13.98
N LEU A 278 16.60 21.40 -12.71
CA LEU A 278 15.34 20.83 -12.21
C LEU A 278 14.67 21.88 -11.33
N GLU A 279 13.46 22.25 -11.70
CA GLU A 279 12.59 23.06 -10.83
C GLU A 279 12.13 22.21 -9.64
N VAL A 280 12.24 22.78 -8.44
CA VAL A 280 11.98 22.06 -7.18
C VAL A 280 11.02 22.77 -6.24
N MET A 281 10.86 24.11 -6.34
CA MET A 281 9.96 24.86 -5.49
C MET A 281 9.64 26.25 -6.04
N GLY A 282 8.53 26.82 -5.57
CA GLY A 282 8.21 28.23 -5.66
C GLY A 282 8.53 28.96 -4.34
N CYS A 283 8.90 30.23 -4.41
CA CYS A 283 9.16 31.04 -3.23
C CYS A 283 8.99 32.54 -3.49
N GLY A 284 9.00 33.35 -2.45
CA GLY A 284 8.96 34.81 -2.58
C GLY A 284 8.84 35.53 -1.25
N MET A 285 8.92 36.86 -1.30
CA MET A 285 8.54 37.70 -0.17
C MET A 285 7.02 37.71 -0.03
N VAL A 286 6.50 37.62 1.19
CA VAL A 286 5.04 37.63 1.42
C VAL A 286 4.45 38.92 0.93
N HIS A 287 3.40 38.85 0.14
CA HIS A 287 2.71 40.02 -0.39
C HIS A 287 2.10 40.83 0.77
N PRO A 288 2.21 42.18 0.79
CA PRO A 288 1.69 43.02 1.87
C PRO A 288 0.19 42.80 2.16
N GLU A 289 -0.62 42.53 1.13
CA GLU A 289 -2.05 42.21 1.31
C GLU A 289 -2.29 40.94 2.13
N VAL A 290 -1.44 39.91 1.97
CA VAL A 290 -1.54 38.68 2.76
C VAL A 290 -1.30 38.96 4.25
N LEU A 291 -0.33 39.82 4.58
CA LEU A 291 -0.11 40.25 5.96
C LEU A 291 -1.31 41.05 6.49
N ARG A 292 -1.88 41.95 5.67
CA ARG A 292 -3.07 42.73 6.06
C ARG A 292 -4.30 41.85 6.30
N TYR A 293 -4.56 40.86 5.43
CA TYR A 293 -5.65 39.90 5.64
C TYR A 293 -5.48 39.11 6.93
N ALA A 294 -4.24 38.83 7.34
CA ALA A 294 -3.94 38.19 8.61
C ALA A 294 -3.94 39.14 9.83
N GLY A 295 -4.17 40.47 9.63
CA GLY A 295 -4.17 41.48 10.71
C GLY A 295 -2.76 41.92 11.12
N ILE A 296 -1.74 41.63 10.32
CA ILE A 296 -0.34 42.00 10.60
C ILE A 296 0.00 43.31 9.89
N ASP A 297 0.67 44.21 10.60
CA ASP A 297 1.13 45.48 10.07
C ASP A 297 2.26 45.30 9.04
N ALA A 298 1.93 45.45 7.77
CA ALA A 298 2.83 45.25 6.64
C ALA A 298 3.92 46.38 6.52
N GLU A 299 3.77 47.49 7.22
CA GLU A 299 4.82 48.55 7.29
C GLU A 299 5.90 48.20 8.28
N LYS A 300 5.54 47.42 9.31
CA LYS A 300 6.46 47.02 10.38
C LYS A 300 7.10 45.65 10.09
N TYR A 301 6.34 44.72 9.59
CA TYR A 301 6.76 43.32 9.41
C TYR A 301 6.90 42.96 7.93
N GLN A 302 7.86 42.11 7.66
CA GLN A 302 8.08 41.51 6.35
C GLN A 302 8.17 39.98 6.50
N GLY A 303 7.95 39.26 5.44
CA GLY A 303 8.06 37.81 5.48
C GLY A 303 8.54 37.22 4.17
N PHE A 304 8.98 35.99 4.21
CA PHE A 304 9.13 35.15 3.03
C PHE A 304 8.40 33.84 3.19
N ALA A 305 7.99 33.29 2.07
CA ALA A 305 7.40 31.96 2.00
C ALA A 305 8.02 31.12 0.87
N PHE A 306 7.95 29.82 1.02
CA PHE A 306 8.37 28.84 0.01
C PHE A 306 7.46 27.62 0.05
N GLY A 307 7.28 26.95 -1.08
CA GLY A 307 6.45 25.74 -1.18
C GLY A 307 7.07 24.72 -2.12
N MET A 308 7.04 23.44 -1.72
CA MET A 308 7.63 22.34 -2.47
C MET A 308 6.78 21.07 -2.39
N GLY A 309 6.70 20.34 -3.50
CA GLY A 309 6.07 19.02 -3.54
C GLY A 309 6.99 17.95 -2.95
N VAL A 310 6.50 17.24 -1.94
CA VAL A 310 7.28 16.22 -1.22
C VAL A 310 7.66 15.06 -2.14
N GLU A 311 6.71 14.58 -2.93
CA GLU A 311 6.95 13.49 -3.88
C GLU A 311 7.99 13.88 -4.94
N ARG A 312 7.99 15.13 -5.40
CA ARG A 312 8.99 15.62 -6.35
C ARG A 312 10.40 15.50 -5.78
N LEU A 313 10.59 15.90 -4.54
CA LEU A 313 11.88 15.79 -3.85
C LEU A 313 12.24 14.32 -3.57
N ALA A 314 11.26 13.50 -3.18
CA ALA A 314 11.44 12.06 -2.98
C ALA A 314 11.87 11.36 -4.27
N MET A 315 11.20 11.65 -5.41
CA MET A 315 11.57 11.12 -6.72
C MET A 315 13.02 11.42 -7.06
N LEU A 316 13.44 12.67 -6.87
CA LEU A 316 14.81 13.12 -7.18
C LEU A 316 15.85 12.49 -6.25
N ARG A 317 15.53 12.35 -4.96
CA ARG A 317 16.46 11.77 -3.98
C ARG A 317 16.63 10.26 -4.16
N TYR A 318 15.54 9.56 -4.41
CA TYR A 318 15.53 8.09 -4.48
C TYR A 318 15.64 7.54 -5.91
N GLY A 319 15.68 8.42 -6.92
CA GLY A 319 15.78 8.00 -8.32
C GLY A 319 14.50 7.34 -8.85
N VAL A 320 13.34 7.65 -8.28
CA VAL A 320 12.04 7.17 -8.74
C VAL A 320 11.58 8.03 -9.90
N ASN A 321 11.22 7.41 -11.01
CA ASN A 321 10.88 8.10 -12.26
C ASN A 321 9.37 8.16 -12.56
N ASP A 322 8.55 7.53 -11.73
CA ASP A 322 7.08 7.53 -11.84
C ASP A 322 6.48 7.80 -10.46
N LEU A 323 5.75 8.90 -10.34
CA LEU A 323 5.14 9.35 -9.09
C LEU A 323 4.10 8.36 -8.56
N ARG A 324 3.40 7.65 -9.45
CA ARG A 324 2.35 6.69 -9.09
C ARG A 324 2.87 5.53 -8.25
N MET A 325 4.16 5.18 -8.39
CA MET A 325 4.79 4.12 -7.59
C MET A 325 4.69 4.37 -6.07
N PHE A 326 4.60 5.63 -5.64
CA PHE A 326 4.39 5.95 -4.23
C PHE A 326 2.97 5.64 -3.73
N PHE A 327 2.01 5.45 -4.63
CA PHE A 327 0.58 5.28 -4.30
C PHE A 327 0.01 3.91 -4.67
N GLU A 328 0.75 3.10 -5.45
CA GLU A 328 0.31 1.76 -5.91
C GLU A 328 0.46 0.67 -4.84
N ASN A 329 1.10 0.96 -3.72
CA ASN A 329 1.31 0.03 -2.60
C ASN A 329 2.02 -1.28 -3.01
N ASP A 330 2.93 -1.22 -3.98
CA ASP A 330 3.77 -2.37 -4.36
C ASP A 330 4.77 -2.68 -3.23
N LEU A 331 4.60 -3.84 -2.59
CA LEU A 331 5.45 -4.27 -1.48
C LEU A 331 6.91 -4.47 -1.88
N LYS A 332 7.21 -4.84 -3.13
CA LYS A 332 8.59 -4.98 -3.62
C LYS A 332 9.25 -3.60 -3.77
N PHE A 333 8.50 -2.62 -4.24
CA PHE A 333 8.96 -1.24 -4.28
C PHE A 333 9.20 -0.71 -2.87
N LEU A 334 8.22 -0.82 -1.98
CA LEU A 334 8.31 -0.30 -0.61
C LEU A 334 9.40 -0.99 0.23
N ALA A 335 9.68 -2.28 -0.01
CA ALA A 335 10.73 -3.01 0.69
C ALA A 335 12.15 -2.47 0.46
N GLN A 336 12.36 -1.61 -0.54
CA GLN A 336 13.64 -0.96 -0.82
C GLN A 336 13.95 0.22 0.12
N PHE A 337 12.95 0.70 0.87
CA PHE A 337 13.07 1.87 1.76
C PHE A 337 13.08 1.46 3.25
N LYS A 338 13.91 0.48 3.60
CA LYS A 338 14.06 -0.01 4.99
C LYS A 338 15.07 0.82 5.78
#